data_fa28c4d908d1fb7abf286546d920a523
#
_entry.id   fa28c4d908d1fb7abf286546d920a523
#
_cell.length_a   1.000
_cell.length_b   1.000
_cell.length_c   1.000
_cell.angle_alpha   90.00
_cell.angle_beta   90.00
_cell.angle_gamma   90.00
#
_symmetry.space_group_name_H-M   'P 1'
#
loop_
_entity.id
_entity.type
_entity.pdbx_description
1 polymer ?
#
loop_
_entity_poly.entity_id
_entity_poly.type
_entity_poly.pdbx_seq_one_letter_code
_entity_poly.pdbx_strand_id
1 'polypeptide(L)'
;MKILFIAPKYSGGIGGHAARVAEKLQEHGFDIKLMHTSHIPIKKLKNPSFAALSSLKAIIGKEKYDIVHAFNVPSAFAMKYTKAKKKILSIHGIYSEQVDVLHSKTISTAAKITETKVLQWADILTTDSKIVKKMYKEKLNIDFEFFYAPLDVKKFSKLKNIEKREKQIIFIGRDSYEKGIDILRGIESKIDAKIIYCTDMKWKDAMENLKVSSILVVPSRMESIPQVI
;
A
#
# COMPACT_ATOMS: atom_id res chain seq x y z
N MET A 1 18.67 17.68 -3.37
CA MET A 1 18.05 17.08 -2.16
C MET A 1 18.02 15.59 -2.36
N LYS A 2 18.68 14.83 -1.45
CA LYS A 2 18.81 13.37 -1.54
C LYS A 2 17.75 12.69 -0.66
N ILE A 3 16.91 11.86 -1.26
CA ILE A 3 15.76 11.24 -0.59
C ILE A 3 15.89 9.73 -0.65
N LEU A 4 15.67 9.04 0.47
CA LEU A 4 15.55 7.60 0.51
C LEU A 4 14.10 7.18 0.74
N PHE A 5 13.54 6.39 -0.16
CA PHE A 5 12.28 5.70 0.03
C PHE A 5 12.51 4.27 0.51
N ILE A 6 11.77 3.85 1.54
CA ILE A 6 11.83 2.50 2.11
C ILE A 6 10.46 1.86 1.96
N ALA A 7 10.38 0.81 1.14
CA ALA A 7 9.16 0.07 0.87
C ALA A 7 9.45 -1.40 0.57
N PRO A 8 8.50 -2.32 0.80
CA PRO A 8 8.62 -3.70 0.35
C PRO A 8 8.71 -3.78 -1.18
N LYS A 9 9.43 -4.78 -1.69
CA LYS A 9 9.55 -5.02 -3.14
C LYS A 9 8.31 -5.76 -3.65
N TYR A 10 7.27 -5.02 -4.07
CA TYR A 10 6.07 -5.56 -4.70
C TYR A 10 5.72 -4.77 -5.96
N SER A 11 5.09 -5.42 -6.91
CA SER A 11 4.55 -4.78 -8.12
C SER A 11 3.25 -4.02 -7.88
N GLY A 12 2.57 -4.30 -6.76
CA GLY A 12 1.31 -3.68 -6.37
C GLY A 12 1.29 -3.23 -4.90
N GLY A 13 0.16 -2.72 -4.43
CA GLY A 13 -0.01 -2.23 -3.07
C GLY A 13 1.01 -1.15 -2.68
N ILE A 14 1.49 -1.18 -1.44
CA ILE A 14 2.38 -0.16 -0.88
C ILE A 14 3.72 -0.06 -1.64
N GLY A 15 4.30 -1.18 -2.04
CA GLY A 15 5.56 -1.18 -2.80
C GLY A 15 5.42 -0.56 -4.18
N GLY A 16 4.35 -0.88 -4.90
CA GLY A 16 4.02 -0.27 -6.19
C GLY A 16 3.67 1.21 -6.06
N HIS A 17 2.98 1.59 -4.97
CA HIS A 17 2.71 3.00 -4.66
C HIS A 17 4.01 3.79 -4.46
N ALA A 18 4.90 3.32 -3.60
CA ALA A 18 6.19 3.95 -3.34
C ALA A 18 7.04 4.10 -4.62
N ALA A 19 7.04 3.07 -5.49
CA ALA A 19 7.76 3.11 -6.76
C ALA A 19 7.18 4.18 -7.71
N ARG A 20 5.84 4.28 -7.85
CA ARG A 20 5.20 5.31 -8.67
C ARG A 20 5.47 6.74 -8.17
N VAL A 21 5.42 6.94 -6.84
CA VAL A 21 5.77 8.24 -6.24
C VAL A 21 7.23 8.59 -6.50
N ALA A 22 8.14 7.61 -6.35
CA ALA A 22 9.57 7.81 -6.64
C ALA A 22 9.80 8.21 -8.09
N GLU A 23 9.21 7.47 -9.04
CA GLU A 23 9.29 7.76 -10.48
C GLU A 23 8.83 9.18 -10.80
N LYS A 24 7.67 9.58 -10.27
CA LYS A 24 7.13 10.92 -10.50
C LYS A 24 8.00 12.04 -9.92
N LEU A 25 8.54 11.86 -8.74
CA LEU A 25 9.45 12.84 -8.15
C LEU A 25 10.80 12.90 -8.89
N GLN A 26 11.31 11.76 -9.39
CA GLN A 26 12.51 11.73 -10.24
C GLN A 26 12.29 12.48 -11.57
N GLU A 27 11.11 12.34 -12.20
CA GLU A 27 10.72 13.14 -13.37
C GLU A 27 10.75 14.65 -13.09
N HIS A 28 10.57 15.09 -11.84
CA HIS A 28 10.65 16.48 -11.40
C HIS A 28 12.04 16.87 -10.84
N GLY A 29 13.08 16.07 -11.08
CA GLY A 29 14.45 16.38 -10.75
C GLY A 29 14.88 16.08 -9.30
N PHE A 30 14.10 15.34 -8.54
CA PHE A 30 14.51 14.90 -7.20
C PHE A 30 15.43 13.68 -7.26
N ASP A 31 16.51 13.69 -6.46
CA ASP A 31 17.41 12.54 -6.29
C ASP A 31 16.80 11.54 -5.32
N ILE A 32 16.11 10.53 -5.85
CA ILE A 32 15.41 9.51 -5.05
C ILE A 32 16.06 8.15 -5.21
N LYS A 33 16.50 7.60 -4.08
CA LYS A 33 16.94 6.22 -3.97
C LYS A 33 15.82 5.37 -3.35
N LEU A 34 15.54 4.23 -3.95
CA LEU A 34 14.52 3.30 -3.46
C LEU A 34 15.21 2.10 -2.79
N MET A 35 15.00 1.94 -1.48
CA MET A 35 15.43 0.77 -0.74
C MET A 35 14.38 -0.31 -0.81
N HIS A 36 14.48 -1.17 -1.83
CA HIS A 36 13.74 -2.41 -1.88
C HIS A 36 14.51 -3.52 -1.17
N THR A 37 13.89 -4.15 -0.19
CA THR A 37 14.47 -5.28 0.53
C THR A 37 13.57 -6.50 0.37
N SER A 38 14.19 -7.65 0.15
CA SER A 38 13.49 -8.92 0.09
C SER A 38 12.91 -9.30 1.47
N HIS A 39 12.00 -10.25 1.49
CA HIS A 39 11.39 -10.81 2.70
C HIS A 39 11.27 -12.33 2.54
N ILE A 40 11.12 -13.03 3.64
CA ILE A 40 10.83 -14.46 3.62
C ILE A 40 9.39 -14.66 3.12
N PRO A 41 9.14 -15.48 2.08
CA PRO A 41 7.82 -15.61 1.45
C PRO A 41 6.82 -16.46 2.25
N ILE A 42 6.98 -16.53 3.57
CA ILE A 42 6.06 -17.19 4.49
C ILE A 42 5.14 -16.13 5.10
N LYS A 43 3.81 -16.32 4.98
CA LYS A 43 2.79 -15.32 5.33
C LYS A 43 3.04 -14.63 6.69
N LYS A 44 3.33 -15.40 7.76
CA LYS A 44 3.57 -14.86 9.11
C LYS A 44 4.94 -14.18 9.28
N LEU A 45 5.93 -14.53 8.47
CA LEU A 45 7.32 -14.01 8.55
C LEU A 45 7.60 -12.86 7.58
N LYS A 46 6.69 -12.57 6.67
CA LYS A 46 6.85 -11.57 5.62
C LYS A 46 7.20 -10.19 6.16
N ASN A 47 6.39 -9.63 7.03
CA ASN A 47 6.62 -8.31 7.61
C ASN A 47 7.79 -8.28 8.61
N PRO A 48 7.91 -9.23 9.56
CA PRO A 48 9.05 -9.27 10.46
C PRO A 48 10.40 -9.42 9.74
N SER A 49 10.51 -10.31 8.75
CA SER A 49 11.77 -10.50 8.02
C SER A 49 12.12 -9.28 7.17
N PHE A 50 11.13 -8.63 6.53
CA PHE A 50 11.35 -7.38 5.84
C PHE A 50 11.86 -6.29 6.79
N ALA A 51 11.24 -6.11 7.95
CA ALA A 51 11.65 -5.13 8.95
C ALA A 51 13.09 -5.40 9.43
N ALA A 52 13.45 -6.66 9.74
CA ALA A 52 14.77 -7.03 10.17
C ALA A 52 15.85 -6.79 9.09
N LEU A 53 15.63 -7.32 7.88
CA LEU A 53 16.59 -7.20 6.77
C LEU A 53 16.77 -5.75 6.30
N SER A 54 15.70 -4.98 6.25
CA SER A 54 15.79 -3.56 5.86
C SER A 54 16.47 -2.72 6.95
N SER A 55 16.25 -3.04 8.23
CA SER A 55 16.95 -2.39 9.35
C SER A 55 18.44 -2.68 9.32
N LEU A 56 18.83 -3.93 9.10
CA LEU A 56 20.24 -4.31 8.97
C LEU A 56 20.92 -3.54 7.82
N LYS A 57 20.24 -3.46 6.67
CA LYS A 57 20.73 -2.68 5.52
C LYS A 57 20.87 -1.20 5.85
N ALA A 58 19.93 -0.63 6.64
CA ALA A 58 20.00 0.76 7.08
C ALA A 58 21.15 1.02 8.08
N ILE A 59 21.40 0.08 9.00
CA ILE A 59 22.49 0.16 10.00
C ILE A 59 23.87 0.12 9.32
N ILE A 60 24.06 -0.79 8.37
CA ILE A 60 25.32 -0.93 7.63
C ILE A 60 25.52 0.23 6.66
N GLY A 61 24.46 0.85 6.21
CA GLY A 61 24.49 1.95 5.24
C GLY A 61 25.20 3.18 5.81
N LYS A 62 26.22 3.69 5.08
CA LYS A 62 26.97 4.88 5.45
C LYS A 62 26.40 6.18 4.90
N GLU A 63 25.48 6.08 3.95
CA GLU A 63 24.89 7.24 3.28
C GLU A 63 24.02 8.09 4.23
N LYS A 64 24.08 9.40 4.02
CA LYS A 64 23.21 10.39 4.68
C LYS A 64 22.21 10.91 3.67
N TYR A 65 20.98 11.15 4.12
CA TYR A 65 19.88 11.66 3.31
C TYR A 65 19.34 12.96 3.87
N ASP A 66 18.77 13.80 3.03
CA ASP A 66 17.99 14.94 3.49
C ASP A 66 16.65 14.47 4.07
N ILE A 67 16.01 13.52 3.37
CA ILE A 67 14.73 12.92 3.77
C ILE A 67 14.83 11.40 3.68
N VAL A 68 14.29 10.70 4.67
CA VAL A 68 13.91 9.29 4.56
C VAL A 68 12.40 9.17 4.68
N HIS A 69 11.79 8.45 3.75
CA HIS A 69 10.35 8.22 3.72
C HIS A 69 10.04 6.73 3.76
N ALA A 70 9.40 6.28 4.82
CA ALA A 70 8.94 4.91 5.00
C ALA A 70 7.44 4.81 4.67
N PHE A 71 7.03 3.75 3.97
CA PHE A 71 5.68 3.62 3.43
C PHE A 71 4.76 2.64 4.19
N ASN A 72 5.17 2.15 5.34
CA ASN A 72 4.34 1.34 6.24
C ASN A 72 5.04 1.12 7.58
N VAL A 73 4.33 0.54 8.55
CA VAL A 73 4.88 0.19 9.88
C VAL A 73 6.15 -0.67 9.79
N PRO A 74 6.23 -1.76 9.01
CA PRO A 74 7.47 -2.53 8.86
C PRO A 74 8.65 -1.72 8.29
N SER A 75 8.41 -0.77 7.40
CA SER A 75 9.47 0.09 6.84
C SER A 75 10.02 1.11 7.84
N ALA A 76 9.23 1.47 8.84
CA ALA A 76 9.63 2.42 9.87
C ALA A 76 10.83 1.94 10.69
N PHE A 77 11.02 0.63 10.82
CA PHE A 77 12.20 0.08 11.50
C PHE A 77 13.50 0.46 10.79
N ALA A 78 13.57 0.33 9.47
CA ALA A 78 14.73 0.77 8.71
C ALA A 78 14.87 2.30 8.73
N MET A 79 13.77 3.05 8.65
CA MET A 79 13.76 4.51 8.77
C MET A 79 14.38 4.96 10.08
N LYS A 80 14.11 4.26 11.20
CA LYS A 80 14.67 4.58 12.52
C LYS A 80 16.20 4.65 12.49
N TYR A 81 16.84 3.68 11.83
CA TYR A 81 18.32 3.55 11.77
C TYR A 81 18.94 4.30 10.60
N THR A 82 18.16 4.80 9.66
CA THR A 82 18.68 5.60 8.53
C THR A 82 19.12 7.00 9.02
N LYS A 83 20.29 7.43 8.58
CA LYS A 83 20.81 8.78 8.85
C LYS A 83 20.14 9.77 7.90
N ALA A 84 19.22 10.59 8.42
CA ALA A 84 18.50 11.60 7.65
C ALA A 84 18.19 12.84 8.47
N LYS A 85 18.05 14.01 7.82
CA LYS A 85 17.65 15.27 8.48
C LYS A 85 16.17 15.26 8.88
N LYS A 86 15.32 14.64 8.04
CA LYS A 86 13.88 14.49 8.27
C LYS A 86 13.43 13.07 7.99
N LYS A 87 12.50 12.57 8.81
CA LYS A 87 11.91 11.24 8.73
C LYS A 87 10.41 11.35 8.51
N ILE A 88 9.92 10.77 7.42
CA ILE A 88 8.51 10.74 7.05
C ILE A 88 8.01 9.30 7.10
N LEU A 89 6.85 9.08 7.70
CA LEU A 89 6.18 7.79 7.71
C LEU A 89 4.78 7.92 7.13
N SER A 90 4.54 7.23 6.02
CA SER A 90 3.21 7.10 5.44
C SER A 90 2.50 5.85 5.94
N ILE A 91 1.26 6.02 6.35
CA ILE A 91 0.36 4.94 6.78
C ILE A 91 -0.87 4.91 5.88
N HIS A 92 -1.11 3.75 5.26
CA HIS A 92 -2.18 3.51 4.30
C HIS A 92 -3.31 2.62 4.87
N GLY A 93 -3.52 2.66 6.17
CA GLY A 93 -4.50 1.86 6.90
C GLY A 93 -4.02 1.62 8.33
N ILE A 94 -4.92 1.33 9.25
CA ILE A 94 -4.53 1.03 10.63
C ILE A 94 -3.91 -0.36 10.66
N TYR A 95 -2.61 -0.42 10.89
CA TYR A 95 -1.84 -1.66 10.80
C TYR A 95 -2.31 -2.72 11.81
N SER A 96 -2.58 -2.30 13.04
CA SER A 96 -3.08 -3.21 14.08
C SER A 96 -4.45 -3.81 13.74
N GLU A 97 -5.35 -3.05 13.14
CA GLU A 97 -6.66 -3.56 12.70
C GLU A 97 -6.53 -4.54 11.53
N GLN A 98 -5.61 -4.25 10.59
CA GLN A 98 -5.30 -5.20 9.51
C GLN A 98 -4.73 -6.51 10.03
N VAL A 99 -3.91 -6.45 11.08
CA VAL A 99 -3.36 -7.64 11.74
C VAL A 99 -4.44 -8.39 12.53
N ASP A 100 -5.37 -7.68 13.17
CA ASP A 100 -6.45 -8.27 13.96
C ASP A 100 -7.38 -9.14 13.10
N VAL A 101 -7.70 -8.71 11.89
CA VAL A 101 -8.51 -9.51 10.93
C VAL A 101 -7.79 -10.78 10.47
N LEU A 102 -6.46 -10.79 10.45
CA LEU A 102 -5.66 -11.87 9.84
C LEU A 102 -4.97 -12.79 10.85
N HIS A 103 -4.92 -12.42 12.13
CA HIS A 103 -4.11 -13.09 13.16
C HIS A 103 -4.81 -13.16 14.52
N SER A 104 -4.20 -13.88 15.48
CA SER A 104 -4.70 -14.01 16.85
C SER A 104 -4.63 -12.68 17.63
N LYS A 105 -5.44 -12.55 18.69
CA LYS A 105 -5.48 -11.37 19.58
C LYS A 105 -4.10 -10.99 20.15
N THR A 106 -3.26 -11.96 20.48
CA THR A 106 -1.89 -11.73 21.00
C THR A 106 -1.03 -11.01 19.97
N ILE A 107 -1.08 -11.43 18.69
CA ILE A 107 -0.32 -10.82 17.60
C ILE A 107 -0.86 -9.41 17.30
N SER A 108 -2.19 -9.24 17.37
CA SER A 108 -2.83 -7.93 17.19
C SER A 108 -2.43 -6.94 18.28
N THR A 109 -2.39 -7.36 19.55
CA THR A 109 -1.93 -6.50 20.65
C THR A 109 -0.47 -6.08 20.47
N ALA A 110 0.41 -7.01 20.10
CA ALA A 110 1.81 -6.69 19.79
C ALA A 110 1.93 -5.74 18.59
N ALA A 111 1.10 -5.90 17.56
CA ALA A 111 1.03 -5.00 16.42
C ALA A 111 0.62 -3.59 16.83
N LYS A 112 -0.38 -3.44 17.71
CA LYS A 112 -0.84 -2.14 18.22
C LYS A 112 0.24 -1.40 19.01
N ILE A 113 0.94 -2.09 19.91
CA ILE A 113 2.06 -1.53 20.67
C ILE A 113 3.18 -1.10 19.70
N THR A 114 3.51 -1.95 18.74
CA THR A 114 4.52 -1.67 17.73
C THR A 114 4.14 -0.46 16.88
N GLU A 115 2.91 -0.39 16.42
CA GLU A 115 2.39 0.71 15.61
C GLU A 115 2.50 2.03 16.36
N THR A 116 1.98 2.12 17.58
CA THR A 116 2.08 3.33 18.41
C THR A 116 3.53 3.77 18.61
N LYS A 117 4.44 2.82 18.82
CA LYS A 117 5.87 3.10 19.02
C LYS A 117 6.55 3.62 17.75
N VAL A 118 6.27 3.05 16.58
CA VAL A 118 6.94 3.47 15.34
C VAL A 118 6.46 4.82 14.83
N LEU A 119 5.21 5.21 15.14
CA LEU A 119 4.71 6.53 14.79
C LEU A 119 5.54 7.65 15.43
N GLN A 120 6.09 7.43 16.62
CA GLN A 120 6.95 8.37 17.33
C GLN A 120 8.36 8.53 16.73
N TRP A 121 8.75 7.70 15.77
CA TRP A 121 10.07 7.77 15.13
C TRP A 121 10.10 8.70 13.91
N ALA A 122 8.95 9.17 13.46
CA ALA A 122 8.83 10.08 12.34
C ALA A 122 8.68 11.53 12.80
N ASP A 123 9.30 12.44 12.05
CA ASP A 123 9.08 13.89 12.22
C ASP A 123 7.73 14.31 11.61
N ILE A 124 7.29 13.59 10.55
CA ILE A 124 6.05 13.85 9.83
C ILE A 124 5.35 12.54 9.57
N LEU A 125 4.08 12.48 9.91
CA LEU A 125 3.18 11.36 9.61
C LEU A 125 2.28 11.74 8.46
N THR A 126 2.15 10.87 7.46
CA THR A 126 1.33 11.12 6.28
C THR A 126 0.39 9.96 5.97
N THR A 127 -0.73 10.27 5.33
CA THR A 127 -1.68 9.28 4.83
C THR A 127 -2.37 9.79 3.56
N ASP A 128 -2.78 8.86 2.70
CA ASP A 128 -3.60 9.13 1.52
C ASP A 128 -5.11 8.95 1.81
N SER A 129 -5.50 8.64 3.04
CA SER A 129 -6.88 8.37 3.46
C SER A 129 -7.36 9.34 4.53
N LYS A 130 -8.40 10.11 4.21
CA LYS A 130 -9.08 10.97 5.20
C LYS A 130 -9.69 10.17 6.34
N ILE A 131 -10.14 8.95 6.07
CA ILE A 131 -10.68 8.04 7.09
C ILE A 131 -9.58 7.63 8.06
N VAL A 132 -8.41 7.22 7.55
CA VAL A 132 -7.25 6.84 8.38
C VAL A 132 -6.79 8.03 9.21
N LYS A 133 -6.66 9.23 8.63
CA LYS A 133 -6.34 10.46 9.37
C LYS A 133 -7.32 10.69 10.53
N LYS A 134 -8.62 10.62 10.28
CA LYS A 134 -9.66 10.78 11.29
C LYS A 134 -9.54 9.74 12.40
N MET A 135 -9.37 8.46 12.06
CA MET A 135 -9.29 7.37 13.03
C MET A 135 -8.07 7.49 13.96
N TYR A 136 -6.90 7.88 13.44
CA TYR A 136 -5.71 8.11 14.30
C TYR A 136 -5.90 9.33 15.21
N LYS A 137 -6.55 10.40 14.72
CA LYS A 137 -6.88 11.55 15.55
C LYS A 137 -7.82 11.17 16.69
N GLU A 138 -8.89 10.43 16.40
CA GLU A 138 -9.88 10.04 17.39
C GLU A 138 -9.37 9.00 18.39
N LYS A 139 -8.63 7.99 17.93
CA LYS A 139 -8.18 6.87 18.79
C LYS A 139 -6.90 7.14 19.57
N LEU A 140 -5.97 7.92 19.01
CA LEU A 140 -4.63 8.12 19.57
C LEU A 140 -4.25 9.58 19.74
N ASN A 141 -5.12 10.53 19.35
CA ASN A 141 -4.85 11.96 19.30
C ASN A 141 -3.59 12.31 18.48
N ILE A 142 -3.33 11.55 17.40
CA ILE A 142 -2.20 11.75 16.49
C ILE A 142 -2.70 12.40 15.21
N ASP A 143 -2.05 13.46 14.76
CA ASP A 143 -2.34 14.13 13.51
C ASP A 143 -1.48 13.59 12.37
N PHE A 144 -2.09 13.49 11.19
CA PHE A 144 -1.45 13.09 9.95
C PHE A 144 -1.61 14.19 8.90
N GLU A 145 -0.58 14.46 8.13
CA GLU A 145 -0.70 15.22 6.89
C GLU A 145 -1.39 14.34 5.83
N PHE A 146 -2.32 14.93 5.09
CA PHE A 146 -3.09 14.23 4.07
C PHE A 146 -2.61 14.60 2.67
N PHE A 147 -2.32 13.59 1.84
CA PHE A 147 -1.98 13.72 0.44
C PHE A 147 -2.75 12.72 -0.41
N TYR A 148 -3.26 13.14 -1.55
CA TYR A 148 -3.86 12.20 -2.50
C TYR A 148 -2.81 11.25 -3.06
N ALA A 149 -3.19 9.98 -3.20
CA ALA A 149 -2.35 9.01 -3.90
C ALA A 149 -2.18 9.45 -5.36
N PRO A 150 -0.95 9.48 -5.91
CA PRO A 150 -0.74 9.87 -7.30
C PRO A 150 -1.31 8.82 -8.25
N LEU A 151 -2.03 9.28 -9.27
CA LEU A 151 -2.59 8.47 -10.35
C LEU A 151 -1.86 8.76 -11.66
N ASP A 152 -1.41 7.74 -12.35
CA ASP A 152 -0.81 7.86 -13.68
C ASP A 152 -1.89 7.88 -14.78
N VAL A 153 -2.53 9.03 -14.93
CA VAL A 153 -3.58 9.25 -15.95
C VAL A 153 -3.04 9.03 -17.36
N LYS A 154 -1.78 9.45 -17.63
CA LYS A 154 -1.16 9.28 -18.95
C LYS A 154 -0.99 7.80 -19.32
N LYS A 155 -0.63 6.95 -18.36
CA LYS A 155 -0.52 5.51 -18.56
C LYS A 155 -1.88 4.89 -18.85
N PHE A 156 -2.91 5.32 -18.15
CA PHE A 156 -4.28 4.84 -18.36
C PHE A 156 -4.85 5.32 -19.72
N SER A 157 -4.61 6.55 -20.13
CA SER A 157 -5.09 7.09 -21.41
C SER A 157 -4.48 6.40 -22.64
N LYS A 158 -3.27 5.84 -22.53
CA LYS A 158 -2.63 5.05 -23.58
C LYS A 158 -3.26 3.66 -23.83
N LEU A 159 -4.13 3.21 -22.93
CA LEU A 159 -4.85 1.95 -23.14
C LEU A 159 -5.86 2.11 -24.28
N LYS A 160 -6.05 1.06 -25.07
CA LYS A 160 -7.00 1.05 -26.18
C LYS A 160 -8.39 1.48 -25.72
N ASN A 161 -9.06 2.31 -26.49
CA ASN A 161 -10.49 2.53 -26.35
C ASN A 161 -11.22 1.34 -26.96
N ILE A 162 -11.87 0.58 -26.10
CA ILE A 162 -12.66 -0.59 -26.46
C ILE A 162 -14.09 -0.31 -26.02
N GLU A 163 -15.05 -0.71 -26.81
CA GLU A 163 -16.46 -0.60 -26.48
C GLU A 163 -16.79 -1.37 -25.20
N LYS A 164 -17.60 -0.76 -24.35
CA LYS A 164 -18.03 -1.39 -23.09
C LYS A 164 -18.92 -2.61 -23.39
N ARG A 165 -18.68 -3.66 -22.64
CA ARG A 165 -19.50 -4.88 -22.70
C ARG A 165 -20.65 -4.75 -21.71
N GLU A 166 -21.85 -4.82 -22.21
CA GLU A 166 -23.03 -4.93 -21.36
C GLU A 166 -22.95 -6.17 -20.46
N LYS A 167 -23.50 -6.05 -19.26
CA LYS A 167 -23.53 -7.14 -18.27
C LYS A 167 -22.15 -7.74 -17.95
N GLN A 168 -21.07 -6.94 -18.00
CA GLN A 168 -19.75 -7.36 -17.53
C GLN A 168 -19.38 -6.60 -16.27
N ILE A 169 -19.16 -7.34 -15.20
CA ILE A 169 -18.70 -6.87 -13.90
C ILE A 169 -17.22 -7.24 -13.75
N ILE A 170 -16.43 -6.37 -13.13
CA ILE A 170 -15.01 -6.67 -12.86
C ILE A 170 -14.68 -6.49 -11.38
N PHE A 171 -13.89 -7.42 -10.87
CA PHE A 171 -13.16 -7.33 -9.61
C PHE A 171 -11.67 -7.25 -9.90
N ILE A 172 -10.97 -6.28 -9.29
CA ILE A 172 -9.52 -6.15 -9.39
C ILE A 172 -8.93 -6.10 -7.98
N GLY A 173 -8.14 -7.10 -7.62
CA GLY A 173 -7.53 -7.18 -6.30
C GLY A 173 -6.92 -8.55 -6.03
N ARG A 174 -6.27 -8.69 -4.87
CA ARG A 174 -5.74 -9.99 -4.45
C ARG A 174 -6.88 -10.97 -4.14
N ASP A 175 -6.64 -12.25 -4.40
CA ASP A 175 -7.54 -13.31 -3.92
C ASP A 175 -7.32 -13.49 -2.42
N SER A 176 -8.10 -12.76 -1.61
CA SER A 176 -7.94 -12.74 -0.17
C SER A 176 -9.20 -12.29 0.54
N TYR A 177 -9.38 -12.78 1.78
CA TYR A 177 -10.56 -12.52 2.60
C TYR A 177 -10.81 -11.02 2.83
N GLU A 178 -9.75 -10.24 3.06
CA GLU A 178 -9.86 -8.79 3.27
C GLU A 178 -10.38 -8.05 2.02
N LYS A 179 -10.18 -8.62 0.81
CA LYS A 179 -10.69 -8.05 -0.46
C LYS A 179 -12.11 -8.49 -0.79
N GLY A 180 -12.69 -9.39 0.00
CA GLY A 180 -14.08 -9.80 -0.11
C GLY A 180 -14.43 -10.57 -1.40
N ILE A 181 -13.45 -11.17 -2.07
CA ILE A 181 -13.68 -11.94 -3.30
C ILE A 181 -14.61 -13.13 -3.06
N ASP A 182 -14.58 -13.70 -1.87
CA ASP A 182 -15.48 -14.77 -1.42
C ASP A 182 -16.95 -14.33 -1.39
N ILE A 183 -17.23 -13.07 -1.05
CA ILE A 183 -18.58 -12.50 -1.11
C ILE A 183 -19.07 -12.50 -2.55
N LEU A 184 -18.24 -12.04 -3.48
CA LEU A 184 -18.61 -11.96 -4.90
C LEU A 184 -18.82 -13.33 -5.51
N ARG A 185 -17.94 -14.30 -5.21
CA ARG A 185 -18.10 -15.71 -5.60
C ARG A 185 -19.38 -16.35 -5.03
N GLY A 186 -19.73 -16.01 -3.80
CA GLY A 186 -20.93 -16.52 -3.12
C GLY A 186 -22.25 -16.05 -3.72
N ILE A 187 -22.25 -14.95 -4.47
CA ILE A 187 -23.44 -14.39 -5.13
C ILE A 187 -23.40 -14.50 -6.65
N GLU A 188 -22.32 -15.00 -7.24
CA GLU A 188 -22.10 -15.06 -8.70
C GLU A 188 -23.27 -15.72 -9.45
N SER A 189 -23.77 -16.84 -8.94
CA SER A 189 -24.91 -17.56 -9.55
C SER A 189 -26.24 -16.80 -9.50
N LYS A 190 -26.32 -15.72 -8.72
CA LYS A 190 -27.54 -14.87 -8.58
C LYS A 190 -27.45 -13.60 -9.41
N ILE A 191 -26.34 -13.39 -10.11
CA ILE A 191 -26.11 -12.17 -10.90
C ILE A 191 -26.23 -12.52 -12.39
N ASP A 192 -27.12 -11.82 -13.08
CA ASP A 192 -27.27 -11.92 -14.54
C ASP A 192 -26.19 -11.06 -15.25
N ALA A 193 -24.92 -11.37 -15.01
CA ALA A 193 -23.78 -10.72 -15.64
C ALA A 193 -22.53 -11.59 -15.56
N LYS A 194 -21.62 -11.41 -16.51
CA LYS A 194 -20.30 -12.06 -16.47
C LYS A 194 -19.39 -11.36 -15.48
N ILE A 195 -18.80 -12.08 -14.52
CA ILE A 195 -17.83 -11.54 -13.59
C ILE A 195 -16.41 -11.88 -14.05
N ILE A 196 -15.55 -10.88 -14.16
CA ILE A 196 -14.13 -11.02 -14.47
C ILE A 196 -13.33 -10.80 -13.20
N TYR A 197 -12.57 -11.81 -12.77
CA TYR A 197 -11.69 -11.75 -11.60
C TYR A 197 -10.25 -11.49 -12.02
N CYS A 198 -9.76 -10.28 -11.77
CA CYS A 198 -8.37 -9.89 -12.02
C CYS A 198 -7.56 -9.98 -10.72
N THR A 199 -7.12 -11.19 -10.35
CA THR A 199 -6.43 -11.44 -9.07
C THR A 199 -4.91 -11.39 -9.19
N ASP A 200 -4.33 -12.02 -10.24
CA ASP A 200 -2.89 -12.09 -10.49
C ASP A 200 -2.54 -11.59 -11.92
N MET A 201 -3.37 -10.72 -12.44
CA MET A 201 -3.25 -10.19 -13.79
C MET A 201 -2.21 -9.06 -13.86
N LYS A 202 -1.52 -8.94 -15.01
CA LYS A 202 -0.66 -7.78 -15.27
C LYS A 202 -1.50 -6.50 -15.28
N TRP A 203 -0.92 -5.40 -14.82
CA TRP A 203 -1.63 -4.12 -14.72
C TRP A 203 -2.32 -3.71 -16.03
N LYS A 204 -1.64 -3.86 -17.17
CA LYS A 204 -2.19 -3.51 -18.47
C LYS A 204 -3.46 -4.28 -18.76
N ASP A 205 -3.41 -5.60 -18.61
CA ASP A 205 -4.54 -6.50 -18.93
C ASP A 205 -5.71 -6.26 -17.97
N ALA A 206 -5.43 -6.00 -16.68
CA ALA A 206 -6.45 -5.64 -15.71
C ALA A 206 -7.14 -4.31 -16.05
N MET A 207 -6.38 -3.30 -16.50
CA MET A 207 -6.93 -1.99 -16.88
C MET A 207 -7.68 -2.04 -18.23
N GLU A 208 -7.26 -2.87 -19.17
CA GLU A 208 -8.00 -3.11 -20.40
C GLU A 208 -9.35 -3.80 -20.09
N ASN A 209 -9.37 -4.78 -19.20
CA ASN A 209 -10.61 -5.39 -18.73
C ASN A 209 -11.50 -4.40 -17.97
N LEU A 210 -10.90 -3.48 -17.18
CA LEU A 210 -11.64 -2.42 -16.49
C LEU A 210 -12.33 -1.50 -17.50
N LYS A 211 -11.64 -1.09 -18.56
CA LYS A 211 -12.20 -0.21 -19.60
C LYS A 211 -13.43 -0.80 -20.28
N VAL A 212 -13.44 -2.11 -20.53
CA VAL A 212 -14.54 -2.78 -21.22
C VAL A 212 -15.68 -3.22 -20.29
N SER A 213 -15.47 -3.20 -18.99
CA SER A 213 -16.48 -3.60 -18.01
C SER A 213 -17.45 -2.46 -17.71
N SER A 214 -18.71 -2.80 -17.47
CA SER A 214 -19.75 -1.82 -17.11
C SER A 214 -19.68 -1.42 -15.65
N ILE A 215 -19.29 -2.35 -14.77
CA ILE A 215 -19.29 -2.14 -13.31
C ILE A 215 -17.98 -2.66 -12.73
N LEU A 216 -17.33 -1.81 -11.92
CA LEU A 216 -16.26 -2.23 -11.02
C LEU A 216 -16.85 -2.50 -9.63
N VAL A 217 -16.59 -3.70 -9.09
CA VAL A 217 -17.04 -4.07 -7.74
C VAL A 217 -15.83 -4.18 -6.81
N VAL A 218 -15.91 -3.50 -5.67
CA VAL A 218 -14.88 -3.49 -4.62
C VAL A 218 -15.51 -3.95 -3.30
N PRO A 219 -15.69 -5.26 -3.07
CA PRO A 219 -16.38 -5.79 -1.90
C PRO A 219 -15.47 -5.90 -0.67
N SER A 220 -14.41 -5.11 -0.62
CA SER A 220 -13.38 -5.19 0.42
C SER A 220 -13.98 -5.00 1.82
N ARG A 221 -13.66 -5.89 2.75
CA ARG A 221 -13.98 -5.76 4.18
C ARG A 221 -13.14 -4.71 4.86
N MET A 222 -11.93 -4.50 4.33
CA MET A 222 -11.01 -3.47 4.81
C MET A 222 -10.37 -2.77 3.62
N GLU A 223 -10.54 -1.47 3.57
CA GLU A 223 -9.92 -0.62 2.56
C GLU A 223 -9.68 0.78 3.13
N SER A 224 -8.55 1.37 2.84
CA SER A 224 -8.32 2.78 3.11
C SER A 224 -8.69 3.63 1.90
N ILE A 225 -8.05 3.34 0.77
CA ILE A 225 -8.39 3.83 -0.56
C ILE A 225 -8.09 2.72 -1.56
N PRO A 226 -9.09 2.22 -2.29
CA PRO A 226 -8.85 1.27 -3.36
C PRO A 226 -8.11 1.97 -4.50
N GLN A 227 -6.88 1.51 -4.79
CA GLN A 227 -6.07 2.11 -5.88
C GLN A 227 -6.57 1.78 -7.29
N VAL A 228 -7.69 1.09 -7.41
CA VAL A 228 -8.33 0.70 -8.66
C VAL A 228 -9.48 1.64 -9.05
N ILE A 229 -9.92 2.49 -8.14
CA ILE A 229 -10.96 3.51 -8.36
C ILE A 229 -10.37 4.78 -8.95
#